data_a765dac48dd8f22bea0c12c80d5db535
#
_entry.id   a765dac48dd8f22bea0c12c80d5db535
#
_cell.length_a   1.000
_cell.length_b   1.000
_cell.length_c   1.000
_cell.angle_alpha   90.00
_cell.angle_beta   90.00
_cell.angle_gamma   90.00
#
_symmetry.space_group_name_H-M   'P 1'
#
loop_
_entity.id
_entity.type
_entity.pdbx_description
1 polymer ?
#
loop_
_entity_poly.entity_id
_entity_poly.type
_entity_poly.pdbx_seq_one_letter_code
_entity_poly.pdbx_strand_id
1 'polypeptide(L)'
;KAAGGASAAKAGTAAYKAAWVQVMATEAGAKSQHEYAIVAYFTPAAKLVLRSTTLDISQRSLTLQNVLWSRAIHLGTGGCNRVFKRALAILGFPPNEVTNTQPTDAALIRAIYSENRSQNGLRYFKSSSSAIRASVVNRFHNEQADAIKSLEQEILIAQANPPTSDPTDNSAGTASVVPHRGSV
;
A
#
# COMPACT_ATOMS: atom_id res chain seq x y z
N LYS A 1 14.26 24.26 -12.50
CA LYS A 1 15.43 25.17 -12.67
C LYS A 1 16.29 25.28 -11.41
N ALA A 2 15.82 24.85 -10.24
CA ALA A 2 16.59 24.86 -8.99
C ALA A 2 17.88 24.00 -9.03
N ALA A 3 18.00 23.07 -9.96
CA ALA A 3 19.12 22.15 -10.08
C ALA A 3 20.25 22.62 -11.02
N GLY A 4 20.32 23.91 -11.37
CA GLY A 4 21.45 24.48 -12.15
C GLY A 4 21.46 24.11 -13.63
N GLY A 5 20.32 23.77 -14.23
CA GLY A 5 20.19 23.40 -15.64
C GLY A 5 20.43 21.91 -15.94
N ALA A 6 20.40 21.54 -17.22
CA ALA A 6 20.42 20.15 -17.66
C ALA A 6 21.68 19.35 -17.22
N SER A 7 22.84 20.00 -17.13
CA SER A 7 24.10 19.37 -16.73
C SER A 7 24.16 19.05 -15.22
N ALA A 8 23.53 19.89 -14.39
CA ALA A 8 23.46 19.69 -12.94
C ALA A 8 22.28 18.77 -12.53
N ALA A 9 21.32 18.56 -13.41
CA ALA A 9 20.22 17.64 -13.22
C ALA A 9 20.62 16.16 -13.35
N LYS A 10 21.88 15.86 -13.62
CA LYS A 10 22.39 14.50 -13.72
C LYS A 10 22.32 13.82 -12.35
N ALA A 11 21.54 12.72 -12.27
CA ALA A 11 21.38 11.95 -11.06
C ALA A 11 22.75 11.52 -10.47
N GLY A 12 22.86 11.63 -9.15
CA GLY A 12 24.08 11.24 -8.42
C GLY A 12 25.10 12.36 -8.19
N THR A 13 25.00 13.52 -8.85
CA THR A 13 25.88 14.67 -8.55
C THR A 13 25.53 15.30 -7.20
N ALA A 14 26.51 15.95 -6.54
CA ALA A 14 26.27 16.66 -5.28
C ALA A 14 25.22 17.77 -5.44
N ALA A 15 25.29 18.53 -6.54
CA ALA A 15 24.31 19.57 -6.85
C ALA A 15 22.90 19.02 -7.03
N TYR A 16 22.74 17.89 -7.71
CA TYR A 16 21.46 17.20 -7.85
C TYR A 16 20.91 16.76 -6.50
N LYS A 17 21.74 16.12 -5.65
CA LYS A 17 21.35 15.68 -4.31
C LYS A 17 20.89 16.83 -3.43
N ALA A 18 21.63 17.94 -3.43
CA ALA A 18 21.28 19.14 -2.65
C ALA A 18 19.93 19.73 -3.13
N ALA A 19 19.75 19.90 -4.44
CA ALA A 19 18.51 20.40 -5.01
C ALA A 19 17.32 19.45 -4.73
N TRP A 20 17.55 18.13 -4.82
CA TRP A 20 16.54 17.12 -4.49
C TRP A 20 16.08 17.23 -3.03
N VAL A 21 17.01 17.33 -2.07
CA VAL A 21 16.69 17.51 -0.65
C VAL A 21 15.84 18.76 -0.44
N GLN A 22 16.22 19.90 -1.06
CA GLN A 22 15.46 21.14 -0.94
C GLN A 22 14.05 21.03 -1.50
N VAL A 23 13.89 20.42 -2.68
CA VAL A 23 12.56 20.24 -3.29
C VAL A 23 11.70 19.29 -2.46
N MET A 24 12.27 18.17 -1.99
CA MET A 24 11.53 17.17 -1.21
C MET A 24 11.18 17.63 0.21
N ALA A 25 11.87 18.65 0.74
CA ALA A 25 11.53 19.30 2.00
C ALA A 25 10.29 20.22 1.89
N THR A 26 9.82 20.51 0.68
CA THR A 26 8.60 21.29 0.47
C THR A 26 7.37 20.41 0.48
N GLU A 27 6.21 20.95 0.90
CA GLU A 27 4.92 20.24 0.83
C GLU A 27 4.60 19.75 -0.59
N ALA A 28 4.81 20.61 -1.59
CA ALA A 28 4.59 20.26 -3.00
C ALA A 28 5.50 19.12 -3.46
N GLY A 29 6.76 19.09 -3.04
CA GLY A 29 7.70 18.02 -3.33
C GLY A 29 7.31 16.71 -2.67
N ALA A 30 6.96 16.76 -1.39
CA ALA A 30 6.47 15.59 -0.64
C ALA A 30 5.20 15.01 -1.26
N LYS A 31 4.22 15.88 -1.62
CA LYS A 31 2.99 15.48 -2.30
C LYS A 31 3.28 14.81 -3.65
N SER A 32 4.12 15.42 -4.50
CA SER A 32 4.47 14.87 -5.80
C SER A 32 5.16 13.51 -5.69
N GLN A 33 6.05 13.33 -4.69
CA GLN A 33 6.69 12.04 -4.42
C GLN A 33 5.66 10.99 -3.97
N HIS A 34 4.74 11.38 -3.11
CA HIS A 34 3.67 10.51 -2.64
C HIS A 34 2.76 10.06 -3.80
N GLU A 35 2.29 10.99 -4.62
CA GLU A 35 1.46 10.72 -5.81
C GLU A 35 2.18 9.80 -6.79
N TYR A 36 3.46 10.07 -7.07
CA TYR A 36 4.29 9.19 -7.90
C TYR A 36 4.36 7.77 -7.31
N ALA A 37 4.61 7.64 -6.01
CA ALA A 37 4.72 6.33 -5.37
C ALA A 37 3.39 5.55 -5.39
N ILE A 38 2.25 6.24 -5.27
CA ILE A 38 0.93 5.62 -5.44
C ILE A 38 0.79 5.04 -6.86
N VAL A 39 1.06 5.86 -7.88
CA VAL A 39 0.88 5.46 -9.29
C VAL A 39 1.89 4.40 -9.70
N ALA A 40 3.15 4.53 -9.30
CA ALA A 40 4.23 3.66 -9.74
C ALA A 40 4.29 2.31 -9.00
N TYR A 41 3.87 2.27 -7.74
CA TYR A 41 4.03 1.08 -6.88
C TYR A 41 2.72 0.57 -6.30
N PHE A 42 1.95 1.42 -5.59
CA PHE A 42 0.75 0.97 -4.87
C PHE A 42 -0.32 0.46 -5.83
N THR A 43 -0.75 1.30 -6.77
CA THR A 43 -1.86 0.97 -7.68
C THR A 43 -1.60 -0.29 -8.53
N PRO A 44 -0.43 -0.47 -9.16
CA PRO A 44 -0.14 -1.70 -9.89
C PRO A 44 -0.09 -2.94 -8.99
N ALA A 45 0.45 -2.80 -7.76
CA ALA A 45 0.51 -3.91 -6.81
C ALA A 45 -0.87 -4.32 -6.33
N ALA A 46 -1.72 -3.36 -5.92
CA ALA A 46 -3.09 -3.62 -5.48
C ALA A 46 -3.92 -4.30 -6.59
N LYS A 47 -3.86 -3.79 -7.84
CA LYS A 47 -4.51 -4.42 -9.00
C LYS A 47 -4.02 -5.84 -9.26
N LEU A 48 -2.72 -6.10 -9.11
CA LEU A 48 -2.17 -7.44 -9.34
C LEU A 48 -2.57 -8.41 -8.23
N VAL A 49 -2.56 -7.98 -6.96
CA VAL A 49 -3.02 -8.78 -5.82
C VAL A 49 -4.51 -9.12 -5.99
N LEU A 50 -5.37 -8.13 -6.23
CA LEU A 50 -6.80 -8.34 -6.47
C LEU A 50 -7.04 -9.39 -7.58
N ARG A 51 -6.40 -9.21 -8.73
CA ARG A 51 -6.57 -10.09 -9.89
C ARG A 51 -6.10 -11.53 -9.64
N SER A 52 -5.10 -11.72 -8.78
CA SER A 52 -4.47 -13.03 -8.54
C SER A 52 -4.96 -13.75 -7.27
N THR A 53 -5.69 -13.06 -6.39
CA THR A 53 -6.10 -13.60 -5.08
C THR A 53 -7.51 -13.22 -4.67
N THR A 54 -8.24 -12.43 -5.46
CA THR A 54 -9.53 -11.79 -5.12
C THR A 54 -9.49 -10.85 -3.91
N LEU A 55 -8.34 -10.66 -3.26
CA LEU A 55 -8.17 -9.74 -2.14
C LEU A 55 -8.21 -8.29 -2.64
N ASP A 56 -9.29 -7.57 -2.33
CA ASP A 56 -9.38 -6.14 -2.57
C ASP A 56 -8.76 -5.36 -1.41
N ILE A 57 -7.54 -4.88 -1.63
CA ILE A 57 -6.80 -4.10 -0.62
C ILE A 57 -7.51 -2.77 -0.30
N SER A 58 -8.27 -2.20 -1.23
CA SER A 58 -8.97 -0.93 -1.00
C SER A 58 -10.11 -1.05 0.04
N GLN A 59 -10.60 -2.27 0.27
CA GLN A 59 -11.64 -2.59 1.24
C GLN A 59 -11.08 -3.03 2.61
N ARG A 60 -9.77 -2.89 2.80
CA ARG A 60 -9.07 -3.34 4.01
C ARG A 60 -8.55 -2.15 4.81
N SER A 61 -8.06 -2.40 6.02
CA SER A 61 -7.49 -1.35 6.89
C SER A 61 -6.42 -0.52 6.18
N LEU A 62 -6.29 0.75 6.55
CA LEU A 62 -5.21 1.61 6.07
C LEU A 62 -3.84 1.00 6.39
N THR A 63 -3.75 0.33 7.52
CA THR A 63 -2.53 -0.40 7.93
C THR A 63 -2.16 -1.48 6.93
N LEU A 64 -3.10 -2.33 6.47
CA LEU A 64 -2.79 -3.36 5.48
C LEU A 64 -2.47 -2.75 4.10
N GLN A 65 -3.12 -1.65 3.73
CA GLN A 65 -2.79 -0.87 2.54
C GLN A 65 -1.34 -0.36 2.59
N ASN A 66 -0.90 0.17 3.73
CA ASN A 66 0.48 0.62 3.96
C ASN A 66 1.48 -0.54 3.92
N VAL A 67 1.12 -1.73 4.43
CA VAL A 67 1.95 -2.93 4.29
C VAL A 67 2.11 -3.33 2.83
N LEU A 68 1.05 -3.32 2.03
CA LEU A 68 1.15 -3.59 0.59
C LEU A 68 2.07 -2.57 -0.08
N TRP A 69 1.90 -1.28 0.20
CA TRP A 69 2.74 -0.22 -0.36
C TRP A 69 4.22 -0.42 -0.04
N SER A 70 4.53 -0.66 1.23
CA SER A 70 5.91 -0.96 1.67
C SER A 70 6.50 -2.16 0.92
N ARG A 71 5.74 -3.24 0.77
CA ARG A 71 6.20 -4.44 0.02
C ARG A 71 6.38 -4.15 -1.47
N ALA A 72 5.51 -3.34 -2.07
CA ALA A 72 5.61 -2.95 -3.48
C ALA A 72 6.87 -2.11 -3.76
N ILE A 73 7.22 -1.18 -2.85
CA ILE A 73 8.47 -0.40 -2.97
C ILE A 73 9.70 -1.30 -2.85
N HIS A 74 9.72 -2.24 -1.88
CA HIS A 74 10.89 -3.07 -1.61
C HIS A 74 11.11 -4.19 -2.63
N LEU A 75 10.06 -4.81 -3.14
CA LEU A 75 10.12 -6.03 -3.92
C LEU A 75 9.60 -5.86 -5.35
N GLY A 76 9.12 -4.65 -5.68
CA GLY A 76 8.37 -4.40 -6.90
C GLY A 76 6.99 -5.06 -6.89
N THR A 77 6.16 -4.72 -7.87
CA THR A 77 4.78 -5.22 -8.02
C THR A 77 4.69 -6.75 -8.01
N GLY A 78 5.53 -7.42 -8.79
CA GLY A 78 5.54 -8.89 -8.88
C GLY A 78 6.00 -9.57 -7.59
N GLY A 79 7.00 -9.02 -6.91
CA GLY A 79 7.50 -9.52 -5.63
C GLY A 79 6.45 -9.35 -4.52
N CYS A 80 5.82 -8.19 -4.46
CA CYS A 80 4.71 -7.90 -3.55
C CYS A 80 3.57 -8.93 -3.72
N ASN A 81 3.09 -9.12 -4.95
CA ASN A 81 2.05 -10.09 -5.24
C ASN A 81 2.42 -11.52 -4.79
N ARG A 82 3.67 -11.93 -5.00
CA ARG A 82 4.15 -13.25 -4.57
C ARG A 82 4.10 -13.42 -3.05
N VAL A 83 4.47 -12.37 -2.31
CA VAL A 83 4.38 -12.37 -0.84
C VAL A 83 2.93 -12.53 -0.39
N PHE A 84 1.99 -11.77 -0.95
CA PHE A 84 0.58 -11.86 -0.60
C PHE A 84 -0.02 -13.24 -0.91
N LYS A 85 0.25 -13.79 -2.09
CA LYS A 85 -0.20 -15.15 -2.44
C LYS A 85 0.31 -16.21 -1.46
N ARG A 86 1.56 -16.12 -1.05
CA ARG A 86 2.14 -17.08 -0.10
C ARG A 86 1.64 -16.87 1.31
N ALA A 87 1.42 -15.61 1.73
CA ALA A 87 0.81 -15.33 3.02
C ALA A 87 -0.61 -15.90 3.12
N LEU A 88 -1.41 -15.76 2.07
CA LEU A 88 -2.73 -16.36 2.01
C LEU A 88 -2.66 -17.90 2.05
N ALA A 89 -1.72 -18.50 1.31
CA ALA A 89 -1.50 -19.96 1.36
C ALA A 89 -1.07 -20.45 2.74
N ILE A 90 -0.23 -19.70 3.47
CA ILE A 90 0.16 -20.01 4.86
C ILE A 90 -1.07 -20.03 5.77
N LEU A 91 -2.05 -19.16 5.51
CA LEU A 91 -3.29 -19.07 6.29
C LEU A 91 -4.38 -20.07 5.82
N GLY A 92 -4.10 -20.86 4.78
CA GLY A 92 -5.05 -21.82 4.24
C GLY A 92 -6.16 -21.21 3.38
N PHE A 93 -5.99 -19.97 2.88
CA PHE A 93 -6.95 -19.30 2.01
C PHE A 93 -6.56 -19.47 0.53
N PRO A 94 -7.28 -20.27 -0.25
CA PRO A 94 -7.13 -20.27 -1.70
C PRO A 94 -7.62 -18.93 -2.29
N PRO A 95 -7.14 -18.54 -3.48
CA PRO A 95 -7.41 -17.21 -4.05
C PRO A 95 -8.89 -16.83 -4.17
N ASN A 96 -9.77 -17.80 -4.41
CA ASN A 96 -11.21 -17.59 -4.59
C ASN A 96 -12.03 -17.61 -3.28
N GLU A 97 -11.39 -17.85 -2.13
CA GLU A 97 -12.04 -17.87 -0.81
C GLU A 97 -11.74 -16.65 0.04
N VAL A 98 -10.94 -15.73 -0.49
CA VAL A 98 -10.62 -14.48 0.19
C VAL A 98 -11.81 -13.52 0.09
N THR A 99 -12.24 -13.00 1.24
CA THR A 99 -13.33 -12.01 1.34
C THR A 99 -12.81 -10.67 1.82
N ASN A 100 -13.68 -9.66 1.95
CA ASN A 100 -13.29 -8.35 2.50
C ASN A 100 -12.95 -8.39 4.00
N THR A 101 -13.31 -9.47 4.71
CA THR A 101 -13.09 -9.61 6.15
C THR A 101 -12.21 -10.81 6.52
N GLN A 102 -12.03 -11.78 5.60
CA GLN A 102 -11.25 -12.99 5.85
C GLN A 102 -10.17 -13.21 4.78
N PRO A 103 -8.96 -13.60 5.18
CA PRO A 103 -8.45 -13.63 6.56
C PRO A 103 -8.45 -12.25 7.21
N THR A 104 -8.43 -12.16 8.55
CA THR A 104 -8.33 -10.87 9.24
C THR A 104 -7.03 -10.14 8.88
N ASP A 105 -7.04 -8.80 8.92
CA ASP A 105 -5.85 -8.00 8.59
C ASP A 105 -4.67 -8.32 9.49
N ALA A 106 -4.94 -8.53 10.79
CA ALA A 106 -3.90 -8.93 11.74
C ALA A 106 -3.24 -10.27 11.38
N ALA A 107 -4.03 -11.28 10.99
CA ALA A 107 -3.51 -12.57 10.54
C ALA A 107 -2.71 -12.43 9.25
N LEU A 108 -3.22 -11.67 8.28
CA LEU A 108 -2.56 -11.47 7.00
C LEU A 108 -1.25 -10.69 7.16
N ILE A 109 -1.21 -9.62 7.96
CA ILE A 109 0.02 -8.87 8.26
C ILE A 109 1.08 -9.80 8.85
N ARG A 110 0.72 -10.61 9.86
CA ARG A 110 1.67 -11.58 10.46
C ARG A 110 2.19 -12.59 9.43
N ALA A 111 1.33 -13.10 8.57
CA ALA A 111 1.73 -14.06 7.52
C ALA A 111 2.62 -13.42 6.46
N ILE A 112 2.36 -12.18 6.04
CA ILE A 112 3.19 -11.41 5.10
C ILE A 112 4.61 -11.25 5.65
N TYR A 113 4.75 -10.81 6.89
CA TYR A 113 6.07 -10.63 7.49
C TYR A 113 6.76 -11.96 7.81
N SER A 114 6.02 -13.02 8.15
CA SER A 114 6.56 -14.39 8.26
C SER A 114 7.14 -14.86 6.93
N GLU A 115 6.42 -14.69 5.82
CA GLU A 115 6.90 -15.02 4.48
C GLU A 115 8.13 -14.20 4.10
N ASN A 116 8.17 -12.90 4.40
CA ASN A 116 9.32 -12.05 4.12
C ASN A 116 10.60 -12.50 4.86
N ARG A 117 10.46 -13.03 6.05
CA ARG A 117 11.57 -13.58 6.86
C ARG A 117 11.92 -15.03 6.52
N SER A 118 11.16 -15.67 5.64
CA SER A 118 11.36 -17.08 5.32
C SER A 118 12.80 -17.37 4.87
N GLN A 119 13.34 -18.48 5.35
CA GLN A 119 14.73 -18.90 5.07
C GLN A 119 15.75 -17.81 5.50
N ASN A 120 15.54 -17.14 6.62
CA ASN A 120 16.38 -16.01 7.07
C ASN A 120 16.57 -14.94 5.99
N GLY A 121 15.48 -14.56 5.29
CA GLY A 121 15.47 -13.58 4.21
C GLY A 121 16.05 -14.06 2.88
N LEU A 122 16.57 -15.29 2.81
CA LEU A 122 17.22 -15.79 1.59
C LEU A 122 16.24 -15.85 0.40
N ARG A 123 14.95 -16.09 0.65
CA ARG A 123 13.95 -16.20 -0.41
C ARG A 123 13.85 -14.96 -1.30
N TYR A 124 13.98 -13.77 -0.70
CA TYR A 124 13.82 -12.49 -1.40
C TYR A 124 15.13 -11.71 -1.58
N PHE A 125 16.18 -12.06 -0.82
CA PHE A 125 17.46 -11.34 -0.78
C PHE A 125 18.64 -12.30 -1.05
N LYS A 126 18.52 -13.15 -2.08
CA LYS A 126 19.50 -14.19 -2.41
C LYS A 126 20.91 -13.66 -2.64
N SER A 127 21.02 -12.51 -3.31
CA SER A 127 22.30 -11.88 -3.68
C SER A 127 22.92 -11.04 -2.54
N SER A 128 22.19 -10.86 -1.43
CA SER A 128 22.69 -10.08 -0.29
C SER A 128 23.57 -10.93 0.62
N SER A 129 24.55 -10.29 1.28
CA SER A 129 25.36 -10.97 2.31
C SER A 129 24.49 -11.43 3.50
N SER A 130 25.01 -12.37 4.29
CA SER A 130 24.34 -12.87 5.50
C SER A 130 24.05 -11.73 6.49
N ALA A 131 24.97 -10.79 6.67
CA ALA A 131 24.81 -9.63 7.53
C ALA A 131 23.68 -8.71 7.06
N ILE A 132 23.59 -8.43 5.76
CA ILE A 132 22.49 -7.65 5.18
C ILE A 132 21.15 -8.38 5.37
N ARG A 133 21.09 -9.69 5.12
CA ARG A 133 19.87 -10.47 5.34
C ARG A 133 19.43 -10.44 6.79
N ALA A 134 20.35 -10.62 7.76
CA ALA A 134 20.03 -10.52 9.19
C ALA A 134 19.45 -9.14 9.55
N SER A 135 20.05 -8.06 9.05
CA SER A 135 19.54 -6.70 9.24
C SER A 135 18.12 -6.53 8.67
N VAL A 136 17.87 -7.04 7.47
CA VAL A 136 16.53 -6.99 6.83
C VAL A 136 15.50 -7.81 7.61
N VAL A 137 15.86 -9.00 8.11
CA VAL A 137 15.00 -9.83 8.94
C VAL A 137 14.61 -9.10 10.23
N ASN A 138 15.60 -8.49 10.93
CA ASN A 138 15.33 -7.70 12.13
C ASN A 138 14.41 -6.51 11.82
N ARG A 139 14.64 -5.81 10.73
CA ARG A 139 13.75 -4.73 10.29
C ARG A 139 12.32 -5.22 10.10
N PHE A 140 12.11 -6.38 9.47
CA PHE A 140 10.78 -6.95 9.29
C PHE A 140 10.10 -7.39 10.59
N HIS A 141 10.86 -7.74 11.63
CA HIS A 141 10.28 -7.94 12.97
C HIS A 141 9.72 -6.63 13.53
N ASN A 142 10.49 -5.55 13.45
CA ASN A 142 10.06 -4.24 13.93
C ASN A 142 8.87 -3.70 13.11
N GLU A 143 8.97 -3.74 11.78
CA GLU A 143 7.86 -3.32 10.90
C GLU A 143 6.57 -4.10 11.17
N GLN A 144 6.66 -5.41 11.48
CA GLN A 144 5.48 -6.18 11.85
C GLN A 144 4.87 -5.70 13.16
N ALA A 145 5.69 -5.45 14.19
CA ALA A 145 5.22 -4.96 15.48
C ALA A 145 4.55 -3.60 15.34
N ASP A 146 5.17 -2.69 14.59
CA ASP A 146 4.61 -1.36 14.30
C ASP A 146 3.29 -1.44 13.52
N ALA A 147 3.21 -2.32 12.51
CA ALA A 147 1.98 -2.51 11.74
C ALA A 147 0.84 -3.07 12.60
N ILE A 148 1.11 -4.04 13.49
CA ILE A 148 0.07 -4.57 14.40
C ILE A 148 -0.40 -3.49 15.35
N LYS A 149 0.51 -2.72 15.95
CA LYS A 149 0.16 -1.59 16.81
C LYS A 149 -0.67 -0.53 16.10
N SER A 150 -0.32 -0.20 14.86
CA SER A 150 -1.09 0.75 14.03
C SER A 150 -2.49 0.23 13.74
N LEU A 151 -2.64 -1.07 13.44
CA LEU A 151 -3.94 -1.70 13.22
C LEU A 151 -4.82 -1.66 14.48
N GLU A 152 -4.24 -1.93 15.65
CA GLU A 152 -4.96 -1.85 16.94
C GLU A 152 -5.45 -0.43 17.21
N GLN A 153 -4.64 0.58 16.92
CA GLN A 153 -5.03 1.99 17.03
C GLN A 153 -6.15 2.36 16.04
N GLU A 154 -6.05 1.90 14.79
CA GLU A 154 -7.08 2.11 13.76
C GLU A 154 -8.44 1.54 14.22
N ILE A 155 -8.44 0.33 14.78
CA ILE A 155 -9.65 -0.32 15.32
C ILE A 155 -10.22 0.49 16.49
N LEU A 156 -9.39 0.93 17.43
CA LEU A 156 -9.84 1.72 18.59
C LEU A 156 -10.47 3.06 18.16
N ILE A 157 -9.86 3.74 17.17
CA ILE A 157 -10.41 4.98 16.62
C ILE A 157 -11.76 4.74 15.95
N ALA A 158 -11.90 3.66 15.17
CA ALA A 158 -13.15 3.31 14.52
C ALA A 158 -14.27 2.96 15.54
N GLN A 159 -13.91 2.31 16.64
CA GLN A 159 -14.85 2.01 17.74
C GLN A 159 -15.26 3.26 18.53
N ALA A 160 -14.36 4.22 18.70
CA ALA A 160 -14.65 5.48 19.39
C ALA A 160 -15.49 6.44 18.53
N ASN A 161 -15.43 6.31 17.22
CA ASN A 161 -16.15 7.14 16.25
C ASN A 161 -16.95 6.24 15.28
N PRO A 162 -18.00 5.55 15.76
CA PRO A 162 -18.82 4.75 14.87
C PRO A 162 -19.46 5.67 13.82
N PRO A 163 -19.60 5.21 12.55
CA PRO A 163 -20.30 5.99 11.54
C PRO A 163 -21.70 6.31 12.05
N THR A 164 -22.04 7.59 12.13
CA THR A 164 -23.40 8.04 12.47
C THR A 164 -24.31 7.52 11.35
N SER A 165 -25.10 6.52 11.66
CA SER A 165 -26.21 6.10 10.82
C SER A 165 -27.27 7.21 10.92
N ASP A 166 -27.23 8.17 9.99
CA ASP A 166 -28.29 9.14 9.82
C ASP A 166 -29.43 8.45 9.02
N PRO A 167 -30.59 8.16 9.64
CA PRO A 167 -31.67 7.45 8.96
C PRO A 167 -32.54 8.37 8.11
N THR A 168 -32.15 9.63 7.88
CA THR A 168 -33.00 10.66 7.30
C THR A 168 -32.46 11.34 6.06
N ASP A 169 -31.96 10.61 5.07
CA ASP A 169 -31.90 11.15 3.71
C ASP A 169 -32.74 10.32 2.73
N ASN A 170 -34.04 10.29 2.99
CA ASN A 170 -35.06 9.80 2.09
C ASN A 170 -35.71 10.99 1.36
N SER A 171 -34.90 11.96 0.89
CA SER A 171 -35.39 12.95 -0.05
C SER A 171 -35.40 12.36 -1.46
N ALA A 172 -36.49 11.67 -1.77
CA ALA A 172 -36.89 11.34 -3.14
C ALA A 172 -37.01 12.61 -3.95
N GLY A 173 -35.93 13.05 -4.58
CA GLY A 173 -35.92 14.08 -5.59
C GLY A 173 -36.60 13.53 -6.86
N THR A 174 -37.89 13.80 -7.01
CA THR A 174 -38.64 13.65 -8.27
C THR A 174 -38.00 14.51 -9.33
N ALA A 175 -37.15 13.92 -10.17
CA ALA A 175 -36.67 14.56 -11.39
C ALA A 175 -37.84 14.67 -12.37
N SER A 176 -38.37 15.90 -12.49
CA SER A 176 -39.33 16.30 -13.53
C SER A 176 -38.68 16.18 -14.90
N VAL A 177 -39.14 15.24 -15.68
CA VAL A 177 -38.77 15.08 -17.10
C VAL A 177 -39.50 16.18 -17.89
N VAL A 178 -38.76 17.16 -18.38
CA VAL A 178 -39.25 18.14 -19.37
C VAL A 178 -39.04 17.56 -20.77
N PRO A 179 -40.09 17.37 -21.60
CA PRO A 179 -39.88 16.89 -22.95
C PRO A 179 -39.48 18.07 -23.88
N HIS A 180 -38.29 17.98 -24.45
CA HIS A 180 -37.90 18.87 -25.56
C HIS A 180 -38.66 18.48 -26.80
N ARG A 181 -39.63 19.36 -27.22
CA ARG A 181 -40.24 19.33 -28.54
C ARG A 181 -39.23 19.86 -29.56
N GLY A 182 -38.98 19.09 -30.58
CA GLY A 182 -38.28 19.52 -31.77
C GLY A 182 -39.15 20.43 -32.63
N SER A 183 -38.52 21.30 -33.40
CA SER A 183 -39.10 21.92 -34.58
C SER A 183 -37.99 22.27 -35.59
N VAL A 184 -38.18 21.74 -36.76
CA VAL A 184 -37.73 22.12 -38.10
C VAL A 184 -36.23 21.98 -38.40
#